data_be454f88b267118913c8d3f2a6235172
#
_entry.id   be454f88b267118913c8d3f2a6235172
#
_cell.length_a   1.000
_cell.length_b   1.000
_cell.length_c   1.000
_cell.angle_alpha   90.00
_cell.angle_beta   90.00
_cell.angle_gamma   90.00
#
_symmetry.space_group_name_H-M   'P 1'
#
loop_
_entity.id
_entity.type
_entity.pdbx_description
1 polymer ?
#
loop_
_entity_poly.entity_id
_entity_poly.type
_entity_poly.pdbx_seq_one_letter_code
_entity_poly.pdbx_strand_id
1 'polypeptide(L)'
;VDVFLSVLSVAGIILGAVLLIMIISLLLSAILYESVFGKRFEIYDSAHLPDLSDYKGLVNEPVTFPSKRGYKYTGFYYHDESYDSFRGLIVFSHGIFDGQLSYLPEIAYFARRGYKIFAFDNSGSHLSGGKSLRGLPQSAEDLDAALSYVTKTNTLPLYLFGHSWGGYAVSAVHCYHLYDIKAVFVQSGFDRTSEMVLEEGSAMMGRWIYILRAYIKLYERMKYGKAAGYTAHAGIAKATANGTKFLILHSTDDKTISLKNSVLANVEKNDNITLITEKNKGHNSLDSDRAIKYKAQLDTLFETTYPKKQRTNKNRRELFSEKVDKQIYYELDGKLMKLIADFYETAQSGKGFSSTGSAGEEEKS
;
A
#
# COMPACT_ATOMS: atom_id res chain seq x y z
N VAL A 1 -54.07 -5.48 32.64
CA VAL A 1 -53.74 -4.30 31.83
C VAL A 1 -52.44 -3.68 32.35
N ASP A 2 -52.31 -3.44 33.66
CA ASP A 2 -51.15 -2.73 34.25
C ASP A 2 -49.82 -3.48 34.10
N VAL A 3 -49.81 -4.81 34.28
CA VAL A 3 -48.63 -5.65 34.08
C VAL A 3 -48.17 -5.64 32.61
N PHE A 4 -49.11 -5.68 31.66
CA PHE A 4 -48.81 -5.64 30.23
C PHE A 4 -48.21 -4.29 29.83
N LEU A 5 -48.76 -3.18 30.31
CA LEU A 5 -48.23 -1.83 30.07
C LEU A 5 -46.83 -1.65 30.70
N SER A 6 -46.61 -2.20 31.87
CA SER A 6 -45.29 -2.18 32.52
C SER A 6 -44.23 -2.97 31.72
N VAL A 7 -44.58 -4.14 31.19
CA VAL A 7 -43.72 -4.97 30.35
C VAL A 7 -43.37 -4.22 29.07
N LEU A 8 -44.34 -3.58 28.40
CA LEU A 8 -44.08 -2.78 27.19
C LEU A 8 -43.18 -1.59 27.47
N SER A 9 -43.35 -0.91 28.61
CA SER A 9 -42.52 0.22 29.00
C SER A 9 -41.06 -0.22 29.25
N VAL A 10 -40.86 -1.33 29.95
CA VAL A 10 -39.51 -1.89 30.19
C VAL A 10 -38.85 -2.32 28.87
N ALA A 11 -39.58 -2.99 27.98
CA ALA A 11 -39.10 -3.38 26.67
C ALA A 11 -38.72 -2.16 25.82
N GLY A 12 -39.51 -1.08 25.88
CA GLY A 12 -39.19 0.20 25.20
C GLY A 12 -37.91 0.86 25.72
N ILE A 13 -37.73 0.87 27.05
CA ILE A 13 -36.51 1.40 27.68
C ILE A 13 -35.26 0.58 27.24
N ILE A 14 -35.36 -0.75 27.27
CA ILE A 14 -34.28 -1.64 26.86
C ILE A 14 -33.92 -1.41 25.37
N LEU A 15 -34.93 -1.35 24.50
CA LEU A 15 -34.72 -1.08 23.08
C LEU A 15 -34.05 0.31 22.86
N GLY A 16 -34.54 1.34 23.57
CA GLY A 16 -33.94 2.67 23.53
C GLY A 16 -32.47 2.69 23.97
N ALA A 17 -32.13 1.98 25.05
CA ALA A 17 -30.76 1.84 25.52
C ALA A 17 -29.85 1.12 24.50
N VAL A 18 -30.34 0.03 23.90
CA VAL A 18 -29.63 -0.70 22.88
C VAL A 18 -29.36 0.20 21.66
N LEU A 19 -30.35 0.92 21.15
CA LEU A 19 -30.22 1.84 20.05
C LEU A 19 -29.20 2.96 20.36
N LEU A 20 -29.24 3.51 21.57
CA LEU A 20 -28.32 4.52 22.02
C LEU A 20 -26.87 3.99 22.02
N ILE A 21 -26.63 2.79 22.54
CA ILE A 21 -25.30 2.14 22.52
C ILE A 21 -24.82 1.92 21.08
N MET A 22 -25.68 1.49 20.17
CA MET A 22 -25.35 1.31 18.76
C MET A 22 -24.93 2.63 18.10
N ILE A 23 -25.68 3.72 18.35
CA ILE A 23 -25.38 5.05 17.81
C ILE A 23 -24.03 5.54 18.36
N ILE A 24 -23.80 5.45 19.66
CA ILE A 24 -22.53 5.85 20.30
C ILE A 24 -21.36 5.04 19.72
N SER A 25 -21.52 3.72 19.54
CA SER A 25 -20.48 2.86 18.98
C SER A 25 -20.15 3.23 17.53
N LEU A 26 -21.17 3.57 16.73
CA LEU A 26 -20.96 4.03 15.35
C LEU A 26 -20.25 5.39 15.30
N LEU A 27 -20.69 6.34 16.14
CA LEU A 27 -20.05 7.66 16.24
C LEU A 27 -18.59 7.54 16.70
N LEU A 28 -18.31 6.70 17.71
CA LEU A 28 -16.94 6.45 18.16
C LEU A 28 -16.10 5.84 17.04
N SER A 29 -16.63 4.86 16.30
CA SER A 29 -15.95 4.27 15.16
C SER A 29 -15.63 5.30 14.08
N ALA A 30 -16.58 6.20 13.77
CA ALA A 30 -16.39 7.30 12.83
C ALA A 30 -15.29 8.27 13.30
N ILE A 31 -15.33 8.68 14.58
CA ILE A 31 -14.31 9.58 15.17
C ILE A 31 -12.91 8.96 15.09
N LEU A 32 -12.78 7.69 15.50
CA LEU A 32 -11.50 6.97 15.44
C LEU A 32 -11.00 6.85 14.00
N TYR A 33 -11.86 6.49 13.07
CA TYR A 33 -11.52 6.38 11.66
C TYR A 33 -11.05 7.73 11.06
N GLU A 34 -11.82 8.80 11.29
CA GLU A 34 -11.47 10.13 10.77
C GLU A 34 -10.28 10.76 11.49
N SER A 35 -9.96 10.36 12.73
CA SER A 35 -8.75 10.83 13.40
C SER A 35 -7.47 10.41 12.68
N VAL A 36 -7.51 9.27 12.00
CA VAL A 36 -6.39 8.72 11.20
C VAL A 36 -6.46 9.21 9.75
N PHE A 37 -7.61 9.04 9.11
CA PHE A 37 -7.76 9.24 7.66
C PHE A 37 -8.39 10.57 7.26
N GLY A 38 -8.89 11.36 8.21
CA GLY A 38 -9.61 12.61 7.97
C GLY A 38 -8.73 13.82 7.65
N LYS A 39 -7.42 13.63 7.52
CA LYS A 39 -6.44 14.69 7.26
C LYS A 39 -5.62 14.37 6.00
N ARG A 40 -5.06 15.41 5.41
CA ARG A 40 -4.02 15.27 4.37
C ARG A 40 -2.72 14.81 5.00
N PHE A 41 -1.93 14.16 4.17
CA PHE A 41 -0.56 13.78 4.49
C PHE A 41 0.42 14.50 3.55
N GLU A 42 1.39 15.20 4.16
CA GLU A 42 2.43 15.94 3.43
C GLU A 42 3.81 15.39 3.84
N ILE A 43 4.56 14.87 2.88
CA ILE A 43 5.90 14.29 3.14
C ILE A 43 7.03 15.30 2.95
N TYR A 44 6.77 16.45 2.30
CA TYR A 44 7.79 17.38 1.81
C TYR A 44 8.77 17.93 2.86
N ASP A 45 8.45 17.78 4.14
CA ASP A 45 9.35 18.21 5.22
C ASP A 45 10.43 17.15 5.56
N SER A 46 10.53 16.06 4.81
CA SER A 46 11.49 14.99 5.08
C SER A 46 12.74 15.18 4.23
N ALA A 47 13.72 15.91 4.74
CA ALA A 47 14.99 16.18 4.04
C ALA A 47 15.81 14.92 3.68
N HIS A 48 15.41 13.75 4.19
CA HIS A 48 16.02 12.47 3.85
C HIS A 48 15.39 11.76 2.65
N LEU A 49 14.32 12.33 2.05
CA LEU A 49 13.73 11.74 0.84
C LEU A 49 14.74 11.69 -0.30
N PRO A 50 14.65 10.66 -1.16
CA PRO A 50 15.46 10.63 -2.37
C PRO A 50 15.05 11.77 -3.30
N ASP A 51 16.02 12.31 -4.01
CA ASP A 51 15.81 13.35 -5.01
C ASP A 51 16.10 12.78 -6.40
N LEU A 52 15.46 13.35 -7.43
CA LEU A 52 15.69 12.91 -8.81
C LEU A 52 17.16 13.01 -9.22
N SER A 53 17.87 14.02 -8.72
CA SER A 53 19.30 14.22 -8.96
C SER A 53 20.20 13.13 -8.38
N ASP A 54 19.70 12.34 -7.41
CA ASP A 54 20.42 11.19 -6.86
C ASP A 54 20.51 10.02 -7.89
N TYR A 55 19.70 10.09 -8.98
CA TYR A 55 19.58 9.03 -10.00
C TYR A 55 19.93 9.53 -11.40
N LYS A 56 21.21 9.55 -11.72
CA LYS A 56 21.71 10.01 -13.03
C LYS A 56 20.99 9.29 -14.18
N GLY A 57 20.54 10.07 -15.17
CA GLY A 57 19.81 9.58 -16.36
C GLY A 57 18.30 9.38 -16.12
N LEU A 58 17.83 9.42 -14.88
CA LEU A 58 16.40 9.36 -14.62
C LEU A 58 15.77 10.75 -14.86
N VAL A 59 14.77 10.78 -15.72
CA VAL A 59 13.99 12.00 -16.03
C VAL A 59 12.52 11.77 -15.71
N ASN A 60 11.78 12.83 -15.46
CA ASN A 60 10.36 12.76 -15.22
C ASN A 60 9.57 13.83 -16.00
N GLU A 61 8.31 13.50 -16.26
CA GLU A 61 7.31 14.37 -16.88
C GLU A 61 6.07 14.42 -15.98
N PRO A 62 5.73 15.58 -15.38
CA PRO A 62 4.55 15.71 -14.54
C PRO A 62 3.28 15.72 -15.38
N VAL A 63 2.25 15.08 -14.86
CA VAL A 63 0.90 15.07 -15.45
C VAL A 63 -0.16 15.23 -14.38
N THR A 64 -1.33 15.71 -14.78
CA THR A 64 -2.50 15.73 -13.89
C THR A 64 -3.66 15.00 -14.55
N PHE A 65 -4.43 14.25 -13.76
CA PHE A 65 -5.60 13.53 -14.22
C PHE A 65 -6.77 13.65 -13.23
N PRO A 66 -8.03 13.50 -13.71
CA PRO A 66 -9.19 13.76 -12.88
C PRO A 66 -9.45 12.63 -11.89
N SER A 67 -9.86 13.02 -10.67
CA SER A 67 -10.47 12.09 -9.74
C SER A 67 -11.97 11.96 -10.01
N LYS A 68 -12.57 10.86 -9.55
CA LYS A 68 -14.04 10.68 -9.57
C LYS A 68 -14.79 11.68 -8.67
N ARG A 69 -14.06 12.45 -7.85
CA ARG A 69 -14.62 13.36 -6.84
C ARG A 69 -14.40 14.84 -7.14
N GLY A 70 -13.98 15.17 -8.37
CA GLY A 70 -13.88 16.55 -8.87
C GLY A 70 -12.59 17.29 -8.51
N TYR A 71 -11.57 16.62 -7.92
CA TYR A 71 -10.21 17.16 -7.80
C TYR A 71 -9.27 16.47 -8.80
N LYS A 72 -8.02 16.92 -8.86
CA LYS A 72 -7.01 16.34 -9.74
C LYS A 72 -6.00 15.57 -8.92
N TYR A 73 -5.56 14.46 -9.47
CA TYR A 73 -4.34 13.77 -9.05
C TYR A 73 -3.15 14.36 -9.77
N THR A 74 -1.99 14.29 -9.12
CA THR A 74 -0.69 14.55 -9.73
C THR A 74 0.06 13.23 -9.86
N GLY A 75 0.56 12.97 -11.05
CA GLY A 75 1.38 11.82 -11.38
C GLY A 75 2.58 12.24 -12.20
N PHE A 76 3.52 11.33 -12.37
CA PHE A 76 4.75 11.53 -13.11
C PHE A 76 5.03 10.32 -13.97
N TYR A 77 5.39 10.55 -15.22
CA TYR A 77 6.04 9.54 -16.05
C TYR A 77 7.53 9.64 -15.83
N TYR A 78 8.16 8.53 -15.43
CA TYR A 78 9.61 8.40 -15.27
C TYR A 78 10.16 7.47 -16.34
N HIS A 79 11.35 7.77 -16.84
CA HIS A 79 12.13 6.88 -17.70
C HIS A 79 13.62 7.23 -17.62
N ASP A 80 14.48 6.34 -18.07
CA ASP A 80 15.89 6.63 -18.28
C ASP A 80 16.04 7.28 -19.65
N GLU A 81 16.74 8.41 -19.72
CA GLU A 81 16.94 9.23 -20.94
C GLU A 81 17.67 8.51 -22.07
N SER A 82 18.33 7.36 -21.78
CA SER A 82 19.01 6.54 -22.76
C SER A 82 18.08 5.68 -23.63
N TYR A 83 16.77 5.64 -23.34
CA TYR A 83 15.80 4.82 -24.08
C TYR A 83 14.80 5.68 -24.86
N ASP A 84 14.73 5.44 -26.18
CA ASP A 84 13.72 6.01 -27.08
C ASP A 84 12.45 5.13 -27.20
N SER A 85 12.52 3.87 -26.74
CA SER A 85 11.40 2.92 -26.74
C SER A 85 11.39 2.12 -25.45
N PHE A 86 10.20 1.69 -25.01
CA PHE A 86 10.03 1.07 -23.71
C PHE A 86 9.43 -0.33 -23.82
N ARG A 87 9.88 -1.23 -22.94
CA ARG A 87 9.38 -2.62 -22.83
C ARG A 87 7.93 -2.68 -22.31
N GLY A 88 7.51 -1.68 -21.56
CA GLY A 88 6.17 -1.60 -20.98
C GLY A 88 6.05 -0.41 -20.04
N LEU A 89 4.86 -0.20 -19.49
CA LEU A 89 4.55 0.81 -18.50
C LEU A 89 4.25 0.14 -17.15
N ILE A 90 5.06 0.45 -16.12
CA ILE A 90 4.80 0.01 -14.75
C ILE A 90 4.07 1.13 -14.01
N VAL A 91 2.86 0.85 -13.50
CA VAL A 91 2.10 1.78 -12.67
C VAL A 91 2.39 1.48 -11.20
N PHE A 92 2.94 2.48 -10.48
CA PHE A 92 3.30 2.40 -9.07
C PHE A 92 2.19 2.94 -8.17
N SER A 93 1.84 2.17 -7.14
CA SER A 93 0.93 2.57 -6.08
C SER A 93 1.66 2.53 -4.73
N HIS A 94 1.81 3.70 -4.11
CA HIS A 94 2.59 3.88 -2.88
C HIS A 94 1.84 3.44 -1.60
N GLY A 95 2.59 3.26 -0.50
CA GLY A 95 2.07 2.97 0.84
C GLY A 95 1.31 4.13 1.47
N ILE A 96 0.55 3.86 2.54
CA ILE A 96 -0.12 4.91 3.30
C ILE A 96 0.90 5.78 4.05
N PHE A 97 0.59 7.06 4.22
CA PHE A 97 1.51 8.05 4.83
C PHE A 97 2.85 8.14 4.09
N ASP A 98 2.81 7.97 2.77
CA ASP A 98 3.94 8.01 1.87
C ASP A 98 3.57 8.75 0.58
N GLY A 99 4.47 8.79 -0.40
CA GLY A 99 4.27 9.37 -1.71
C GLY A 99 5.16 8.71 -2.76
N GLN A 100 4.95 9.04 -4.01
CA GLN A 100 5.70 8.44 -5.13
C GLN A 100 7.22 8.68 -5.04
N LEU A 101 7.67 9.80 -4.42
CA LEU A 101 9.10 10.12 -4.29
C LEU A 101 9.88 9.10 -3.45
N SER A 102 9.25 8.48 -2.45
CA SER A 102 9.92 7.46 -1.62
C SER A 102 10.30 6.21 -2.40
N TYR A 103 9.72 6.01 -3.59
CA TYR A 103 9.96 4.85 -4.46
C TYR A 103 10.90 5.16 -5.64
N LEU A 104 11.61 6.30 -5.62
CA LEU A 104 12.60 6.63 -6.67
C LEU A 104 13.68 5.56 -6.84
N PRO A 105 14.16 4.84 -5.79
CA PRO A 105 15.08 3.72 -5.97
C PRO A 105 14.54 2.63 -6.90
N GLU A 106 13.32 2.15 -6.64
CA GLU A 106 12.65 1.12 -7.44
C GLU A 106 12.31 1.65 -8.83
N ILE A 107 11.83 2.88 -8.92
CA ILE A 107 11.52 3.57 -10.18
C ILE A 107 12.78 3.63 -11.04
N ALA A 108 13.91 4.10 -10.48
CA ALA A 108 15.19 4.18 -11.20
C ALA A 108 15.71 2.79 -11.62
N TYR A 109 15.51 1.78 -10.77
CA TYR A 109 15.89 0.40 -11.09
C TYR A 109 15.20 -0.12 -12.34
N PHE A 110 13.88 0.08 -12.47
CA PHE A 110 13.11 -0.36 -13.63
C PHE A 110 13.30 0.56 -14.83
N ALA A 111 13.46 1.86 -14.65
CA ALA A 111 13.76 2.81 -15.73
C ALA A 111 15.04 2.42 -16.45
N ARG A 112 16.12 2.11 -15.72
CA ARG A 112 17.42 1.63 -16.26
C ARG A 112 17.31 0.27 -16.97
N ARG A 113 16.19 -0.43 -16.88
CA ARG A 113 15.87 -1.67 -17.61
C ARG A 113 14.95 -1.47 -18.80
N GLY A 114 14.72 -0.21 -19.19
CA GLY A 114 13.93 0.15 -20.36
C GLY A 114 12.41 0.09 -20.13
N TYR A 115 11.94 0.16 -18.88
CA TYR A 115 10.53 0.39 -18.60
C TYR A 115 10.23 1.89 -18.48
N LYS A 116 9.07 2.31 -18.95
CA LYS A 116 8.47 3.58 -18.54
C LYS A 116 7.68 3.36 -17.27
N ILE A 117 7.73 4.29 -16.33
CA ILE A 117 7.05 4.16 -15.05
C ILE A 117 6.03 5.29 -14.91
N PHE A 118 4.84 4.97 -14.44
CA PHE A 118 3.85 5.95 -14.02
C PHE A 118 3.65 5.84 -12.51
N ALA A 119 4.04 6.85 -11.77
CA ALA A 119 3.84 6.93 -10.34
C ALA A 119 3.02 8.17 -10.00
N PHE A 120 2.11 8.07 -9.04
CA PHE A 120 1.20 9.15 -8.67
C PHE A 120 0.99 9.20 -7.16
N ASP A 121 0.60 10.37 -6.66
CA ASP A 121 0.21 10.53 -5.27
C ASP A 121 -1.29 10.25 -5.10
N ASN A 122 -1.65 9.47 -4.09
CA ASN A 122 -3.04 9.16 -3.76
C ASN A 122 -3.82 10.40 -3.27
N SER A 123 -5.13 10.30 -3.19
CA SER A 123 -6.02 11.34 -2.65
C SER A 123 -5.53 11.85 -1.30
N GLY A 124 -5.43 13.16 -1.17
CA GLY A 124 -5.01 13.78 0.09
C GLY A 124 -3.56 13.55 0.48
N SER A 125 -2.72 13.06 -0.46
CA SER A 125 -1.27 12.94 -0.30
C SER A 125 -0.56 13.95 -1.20
N HIS A 126 0.46 14.60 -0.67
CA HIS A 126 1.40 15.48 -1.39
C HIS A 126 0.78 16.41 -2.43
N LEU A 127 1.17 16.24 -3.72
CA LEU A 127 0.77 17.09 -4.84
C LEU A 127 -0.66 16.78 -5.33
N SER A 128 -1.23 15.65 -4.98
CA SER A 128 -2.60 15.31 -5.36
C SER A 128 -3.63 16.07 -4.55
N GLY A 129 -4.75 16.39 -5.19
CA GLY A 129 -5.89 17.03 -4.55
C GLY A 129 -6.59 16.11 -3.52
N GLY A 130 -7.66 16.62 -2.93
CA GLY A 130 -8.41 15.94 -1.88
C GLY A 130 -8.15 16.55 -0.51
N LYS A 131 -9.19 16.56 0.34
CA LYS A 131 -9.10 17.18 1.67
C LYS A 131 -8.49 16.25 2.72
N SER A 132 -8.37 14.95 2.43
CA SER A 132 -7.88 13.92 3.35
C SER A 132 -7.56 12.64 2.59
N LEU A 133 -6.88 11.68 3.28
CA LEU A 133 -6.64 10.31 2.79
C LEU A 133 -7.93 9.50 2.62
N ARG A 134 -9.00 9.89 3.32
CA ARG A 134 -10.34 9.31 3.32
C ARG A 134 -10.46 7.92 3.95
N GLY A 135 -9.49 7.04 3.79
CA GLY A 135 -9.48 5.68 4.35
C GLY A 135 -8.85 4.65 3.41
N LEU A 136 -8.73 3.43 3.88
CA LEU A 136 -8.00 2.39 3.17
C LEU A 136 -8.62 1.98 1.81
N PRO A 137 -9.95 1.92 1.61
CA PRO A 137 -10.52 1.61 0.29
C PRO A 137 -10.18 2.65 -0.79
N GLN A 138 -9.73 3.87 -0.39
CA GLN A 138 -9.47 4.97 -1.32
C GLN A 138 -8.35 4.67 -2.30
N SER A 139 -7.28 3.96 -1.91
CA SER A 139 -6.15 3.67 -2.80
C SER A 139 -6.55 2.87 -4.05
N ALA A 140 -7.47 1.93 -3.91
CA ALA A 140 -7.96 1.17 -5.06
C ALA A 140 -8.85 2.03 -5.99
N GLU A 141 -9.61 2.99 -5.44
CA GLU A 141 -10.36 3.97 -6.24
C GLU A 141 -9.41 4.93 -6.98
N ASP A 142 -8.33 5.35 -6.32
CA ASP A 142 -7.31 6.24 -6.87
C ASP A 142 -6.54 5.54 -8.00
N LEU A 143 -6.15 4.28 -7.78
CA LEU A 143 -5.49 3.48 -8.81
C LEU A 143 -6.42 3.20 -10.01
N ASP A 144 -7.72 2.98 -9.79
CA ASP A 144 -8.69 2.82 -10.87
C ASP A 144 -8.79 4.09 -11.74
N ALA A 145 -8.71 5.27 -11.13
CA ALA A 145 -8.65 6.54 -11.86
C ALA A 145 -7.33 6.67 -12.65
N ALA A 146 -6.21 6.30 -12.05
CA ALA A 146 -4.89 6.29 -12.69
C ALA A 146 -4.86 5.34 -13.90
N LEU A 147 -5.33 4.12 -13.74
CA LEU A 147 -5.42 3.13 -14.82
C LEU A 147 -6.36 3.59 -15.94
N SER A 148 -7.51 4.18 -15.58
CA SER A 148 -8.41 4.76 -16.58
C SER A 148 -7.77 5.91 -17.38
N TYR A 149 -6.84 6.65 -16.79
CA TYR A 149 -6.06 7.68 -17.45
C TYR A 149 -4.98 7.07 -18.36
N VAL A 150 -4.13 6.20 -17.83
CA VAL A 150 -2.99 5.65 -18.58
C VAL A 150 -3.41 4.76 -19.72
N THR A 151 -4.52 4.01 -19.60
CA THR A 151 -5.03 3.17 -20.69
C THR A 151 -5.55 3.96 -21.90
N LYS A 152 -5.90 5.23 -21.71
CA LYS A 152 -6.31 6.13 -22.80
C LYS A 152 -5.13 6.81 -23.50
N THR A 153 -4.02 6.96 -22.80
CA THR A 153 -2.85 7.74 -23.25
C THR A 153 -1.62 6.88 -23.56
N ASN A 154 -1.69 5.57 -23.31
CA ASN A 154 -0.58 4.65 -23.46
C ASN A 154 -0.99 3.36 -24.18
N THR A 155 -0.12 2.86 -25.05
CA THR A 155 -0.28 1.61 -25.80
C THR A 155 0.70 0.51 -25.39
N LEU A 156 1.62 0.82 -24.46
CA LEU A 156 2.58 -0.15 -23.94
C LEU A 156 1.90 -1.22 -23.08
N PRO A 157 2.45 -2.44 -23.00
CA PRO A 157 2.01 -3.45 -22.03
C PRO A 157 2.02 -2.89 -20.61
N LEU A 158 0.97 -3.16 -19.82
CA LEU A 158 0.81 -2.62 -18.47
C LEU A 158 1.26 -3.64 -17.41
N TYR A 159 1.97 -3.13 -16.42
CA TYR A 159 2.38 -3.82 -15.21
C TYR A 159 2.03 -2.98 -13.99
N LEU A 160 1.80 -3.63 -12.84
CA LEU A 160 1.54 -2.92 -11.60
C LEU A 160 2.59 -3.27 -10.55
N PHE A 161 2.97 -2.27 -9.75
CA PHE A 161 3.79 -2.40 -8.55
C PHE A 161 3.06 -1.75 -7.38
N GLY A 162 2.85 -2.48 -6.29
CA GLY A 162 2.18 -1.94 -5.12
C GLY A 162 2.83 -2.38 -3.81
N HIS A 163 3.07 -1.42 -2.92
CA HIS A 163 3.59 -1.66 -1.58
C HIS A 163 2.55 -1.31 -0.52
N SER A 164 2.35 -2.19 0.46
CA SER A 164 1.49 -1.91 1.62
C SER A 164 0.05 -1.54 1.20
N TRP A 165 -0.37 -0.30 1.42
CA TRP A 165 -1.65 0.25 0.94
C TRP A 165 -1.78 0.17 -0.58
N GLY A 166 -0.67 0.44 -1.29
CA GLY A 166 -0.59 0.22 -2.73
C GLY A 166 -0.66 -1.26 -3.10
N GLY A 167 -0.15 -2.16 -2.27
CA GLY A 167 -0.27 -3.61 -2.44
C GLY A 167 -1.72 -4.09 -2.39
N TYR A 168 -2.53 -3.53 -1.47
CA TYR A 168 -3.98 -3.70 -1.50
C TYR A 168 -4.59 -3.13 -2.79
N ALA A 169 -4.19 -1.90 -3.17
CA ALA A 169 -4.76 -1.22 -4.33
C ALA A 169 -4.56 -2.02 -5.63
N VAL A 170 -3.31 -2.44 -5.94
CA VAL A 170 -3.00 -3.20 -7.16
C VAL A 170 -3.68 -4.57 -7.21
N SER A 171 -4.05 -5.10 -6.05
CA SER A 171 -4.80 -6.35 -5.94
C SER A 171 -6.30 -6.13 -6.07
N ALA A 172 -6.88 -5.17 -5.33
CA ALA A 172 -8.31 -4.95 -5.23
C ALA A 172 -8.90 -4.15 -6.40
N VAL A 173 -8.10 -3.42 -7.19
CA VAL A 173 -8.55 -2.59 -8.31
C VAL A 173 -9.35 -3.41 -9.34
N HIS A 174 -9.04 -4.67 -9.50
CA HIS A 174 -9.76 -5.58 -10.39
C HIS A 174 -11.21 -5.88 -9.95
N CYS A 175 -11.59 -5.45 -8.75
CA CYS A 175 -13.00 -5.42 -8.32
C CYS A 175 -13.77 -4.22 -8.90
N TYR A 176 -13.06 -3.14 -9.31
CA TYR A 176 -13.68 -2.00 -10.00
C TYR A 176 -13.81 -2.28 -11.50
N HIS A 177 -12.68 -2.50 -12.16
CA HIS A 177 -12.60 -2.81 -13.59
C HIS A 177 -11.51 -3.83 -13.86
N LEU A 178 -11.69 -4.61 -14.92
CA LEU A 178 -10.67 -5.49 -15.45
C LEU A 178 -9.91 -4.74 -16.55
N TYR A 179 -8.63 -4.50 -16.29
CA TYR A 179 -7.69 -3.91 -17.22
C TYR A 179 -6.82 -5.03 -17.82
N ASP A 180 -6.31 -4.86 -19.04
CA ASP A 180 -5.30 -5.77 -19.62
C ASP A 180 -3.95 -5.53 -18.96
N ILE A 181 -3.76 -6.10 -17.77
CA ILE A 181 -2.52 -6.06 -17.00
C ILE A 181 -1.78 -7.38 -17.19
N LYS A 182 -0.52 -7.30 -17.61
CA LYS A 182 0.30 -8.50 -17.85
C LYS A 182 0.77 -9.14 -16.55
N ALA A 183 1.27 -8.33 -15.63
CA ALA A 183 1.71 -8.82 -14.33
C ALA A 183 1.61 -7.75 -13.23
N VAL A 184 1.46 -8.23 -11.99
CA VAL A 184 1.31 -7.43 -10.78
C VAL A 184 2.31 -7.90 -9.74
N PHE A 185 3.12 -6.99 -9.21
CA PHE A 185 3.93 -7.24 -8.03
C PHE A 185 3.28 -6.62 -6.80
N VAL A 186 3.14 -7.43 -5.74
CA VAL A 186 2.53 -7.04 -4.47
C VAL A 186 3.56 -7.22 -3.35
N GLN A 187 4.00 -6.12 -2.76
CA GLN A 187 4.87 -6.11 -1.60
C GLN A 187 4.07 -5.80 -0.35
N SER A 188 4.12 -6.68 0.64
CA SER A 188 3.57 -6.42 1.99
C SER A 188 2.14 -5.87 1.97
N GLY A 189 1.28 -6.36 1.05
CA GLY A 189 -0.12 -5.93 0.94
C GLY A 189 -1.02 -6.62 1.95
N PHE A 190 -2.08 -5.93 2.40
CA PHE A 190 -3.15 -6.51 3.21
C PHE A 190 -4.36 -6.91 2.36
N ASP A 191 -5.17 -7.84 2.89
CA ASP A 191 -6.33 -8.37 2.15
C ASP A 191 -7.61 -7.53 2.31
N ARG A 192 -7.92 -7.09 3.56
CA ARG A 192 -9.20 -6.43 3.89
C ARG A 192 -8.97 -5.13 4.64
N THR A 193 -9.57 -4.05 4.16
CA THR A 193 -9.44 -2.72 4.75
C THR A 193 -9.89 -2.66 6.20
N SER A 194 -11.08 -3.15 6.50
CA SER A 194 -11.63 -3.12 7.86
C SER A 194 -10.84 -3.96 8.86
N GLU A 195 -10.24 -5.08 8.44
CA GLU A 195 -9.39 -5.90 9.31
C GLU A 195 -8.05 -5.19 9.56
N MET A 196 -7.50 -4.50 8.55
CA MET A 196 -6.29 -3.68 8.71
C MET A 196 -6.51 -2.51 9.67
N VAL A 197 -7.66 -1.81 9.57
CA VAL A 197 -8.03 -0.75 10.55
C VAL A 197 -8.09 -1.30 11.97
N LEU A 198 -8.62 -2.50 12.15
CA LEU A 198 -8.70 -3.14 13.48
C LEU A 198 -7.33 -3.59 13.98
N GLU A 199 -6.46 -4.08 13.12
CA GLU A 199 -5.10 -4.49 13.47
C GLU A 199 -4.29 -3.30 13.97
N GLU A 200 -4.21 -2.24 13.19
CA GLU A 200 -3.52 -1.01 13.55
C GLU A 200 -4.12 -0.34 14.80
N GLY A 201 -5.45 -0.26 14.84
CA GLY A 201 -6.14 0.25 16.02
C GLY A 201 -5.86 -0.59 17.27
N SER A 202 -5.74 -1.92 17.14
CA SER A 202 -5.38 -2.80 18.25
C SER A 202 -3.94 -2.59 18.72
N ALA A 203 -3.00 -2.33 17.82
CA ALA A 203 -1.63 -2.00 18.17
C ALA A 203 -1.53 -0.67 18.94
N MET A 204 -2.33 0.32 18.60
CA MET A 204 -2.32 1.65 19.21
C MET A 204 -3.12 1.74 20.51
N MET A 205 -4.29 1.10 20.59
CA MET A 205 -5.30 1.31 21.62
C MET A 205 -5.63 0.04 22.42
N GLY A 206 -5.13 -1.12 22.00
CA GLY A 206 -5.43 -2.40 22.64
C GLY A 206 -6.62 -3.14 22.00
N ARG A 207 -6.76 -4.40 22.37
CA ARG A 207 -7.68 -5.34 21.73
C ARG A 207 -9.17 -5.02 21.87
N TRP A 208 -9.55 -4.09 22.76
CA TRP A 208 -10.95 -3.70 22.94
C TRP A 208 -11.58 -3.12 21.66
N ILE A 209 -10.77 -2.57 20.74
CA ILE A 209 -11.26 -2.02 19.47
C ILE A 209 -12.02 -3.05 18.62
N TYR A 210 -11.74 -4.34 18.80
CA TYR A 210 -12.45 -5.41 18.10
C TYR A 210 -13.96 -5.47 18.43
N ILE A 211 -14.42 -4.87 19.55
CA ILE A 211 -15.84 -4.69 19.88
C ILE A 211 -16.51 -3.80 18.84
N LEU A 212 -15.75 -2.84 18.26
CA LEU A 212 -16.23 -1.91 17.24
C LEU A 212 -16.20 -2.47 15.81
N ARG A 213 -15.78 -3.73 15.60
CA ARG A 213 -15.63 -4.34 14.27
C ARG A 213 -16.84 -4.15 13.36
N ALA A 214 -18.03 -4.42 13.84
CA ALA A 214 -19.26 -4.29 13.05
C ALA A 214 -19.53 -2.82 12.66
N TYR A 215 -19.23 -1.89 13.57
CA TYR A 215 -19.46 -0.45 13.36
C TYR A 215 -18.40 0.17 12.43
N ILE A 216 -17.15 -0.26 12.51
CA ILE A 216 -16.09 0.14 11.56
C ILE A 216 -16.46 -0.33 10.14
N LYS A 217 -16.88 -1.60 9.98
CA LYS A 217 -17.36 -2.12 8.68
C LYS A 217 -18.58 -1.36 8.17
N LEU A 218 -19.51 -1.03 9.05
CA LEU A 218 -20.70 -0.24 8.70
C LEU A 218 -20.30 1.16 8.26
N TYR A 219 -19.38 1.81 8.99
CA TYR A 219 -18.89 3.14 8.64
C TYR A 219 -18.17 3.15 7.29
N GLU A 220 -17.27 2.20 7.02
CA GLU A 220 -16.65 2.05 5.69
C GLU A 220 -17.71 1.83 4.60
N ARG A 221 -18.74 1.02 4.88
CA ARG A 221 -19.83 0.77 3.93
C ARG A 221 -20.64 2.03 3.64
N MET A 222 -20.88 2.88 4.63
CA MET A 222 -21.54 4.18 4.45
C MET A 222 -20.68 5.12 3.61
N LYS A 223 -19.35 5.09 3.78
CA LYS A 223 -18.40 5.98 3.12
C LYS A 223 -18.06 5.58 1.69
N TYR A 224 -17.95 4.29 1.40
CA TYR A 224 -17.46 3.72 0.15
C TYR A 224 -18.48 2.84 -0.60
N GLY A 225 -19.66 2.63 -0.03
CA GLY A 225 -20.68 1.77 -0.63
C GLY A 225 -20.16 0.34 -0.81
N LYS A 226 -20.37 -0.23 -2.00
CA LYS A 226 -19.93 -1.61 -2.31
C LYS A 226 -18.40 -1.78 -2.25
N ALA A 227 -17.64 -0.71 -2.51
CA ALA A 227 -16.18 -0.77 -2.51
C ALA A 227 -15.56 -1.06 -1.14
N ALA A 228 -16.26 -0.76 -0.03
CA ALA A 228 -15.85 -1.20 1.30
C ALA A 228 -15.77 -2.74 1.47
N GLY A 229 -16.42 -3.49 0.59
CA GLY A 229 -16.37 -4.95 0.57
C GLY A 229 -15.37 -5.55 -0.42
N TYR A 230 -14.62 -4.71 -1.15
CA TYR A 230 -13.59 -5.21 -2.07
C TYR A 230 -12.38 -5.71 -1.28
N THR A 231 -11.88 -6.88 -1.68
CA THR A 231 -10.74 -7.51 -1.03
C THR A 231 -9.65 -7.78 -2.06
N ALA A 232 -8.40 -7.86 -1.60
CA ALA A 232 -7.29 -8.17 -2.47
C ALA A 232 -7.45 -9.54 -3.12
N HIS A 233 -7.78 -10.60 -2.35
CA HIS A 233 -7.97 -11.95 -2.87
C HIS A 233 -9.07 -12.01 -3.96
N ALA A 234 -10.19 -11.29 -3.77
CA ALA A 234 -11.28 -11.28 -4.75
C ALA A 234 -10.87 -10.56 -6.06
N GLY A 235 -10.08 -9.49 -5.96
CA GLY A 235 -9.53 -8.82 -7.13
C GLY A 235 -8.51 -9.68 -7.87
N ILE A 236 -7.61 -10.34 -7.14
CA ILE A 236 -6.62 -11.26 -7.68
C ILE A 236 -7.31 -12.44 -8.41
N ALA A 237 -8.33 -13.05 -7.79
CA ALA A 237 -9.09 -14.13 -8.42
C ALA A 237 -9.70 -13.72 -9.77
N LYS A 238 -10.27 -12.50 -9.85
CA LYS A 238 -10.79 -11.96 -11.13
C LYS A 238 -9.69 -11.70 -12.15
N ALA A 239 -8.56 -11.14 -11.73
CA ALA A 239 -7.47 -10.80 -12.63
C ALA A 239 -6.77 -12.05 -13.17
N THR A 240 -6.52 -13.06 -12.33
CA THR A 240 -5.88 -14.31 -12.74
C THR A 240 -6.77 -15.13 -13.66
N ALA A 241 -8.09 -15.07 -13.52
CA ALA A 241 -9.03 -15.66 -14.46
C ALA A 241 -8.94 -15.03 -15.88
N ASN A 242 -8.44 -13.79 -16.00
CA ASN A 242 -8.13 -13.10 -17.25
C ASN A 242 -6.65 -13.22 -17.68
N GLY A 243 -5.87 -14.07 -17.03
CA GLY A 243 -4.49 -14.33 -17.40
C GLY A 243 -3.45 -13.38 -16.79
N THR A 244 -3.83 -12.43 -15.94
CA THR A 244 -2.89 -11.57 -15.21
C THR A 244 -2.06 -12.41 -14.25
N LYS A 245 -0.73 -12.24 -14.26
CA LYS A 245 0.18 -12.94 -13.35
C LYS A 245 0.45 -12.12 -12.09
N PHE A 246 0.61 -12.78 -10.95
CA PHE A 246 0.91 -12.14 -9.66
C PHE A 246 2.19 -12.70 -9.05
N LEU A 247 3.05 -11.80 -8.56
CA LEU A 247 4.16 -12.10 -7.67
C LEU A 247 3.87 -11.40 -6.34
N ILE A 248 3.68 -12.18 -5.27
CA ILE A 248 3.27 -11.68 -3.96
C ILE A 248 4.38 -11.97 -2.96
N LEU A 249 4.97 -10.90 -2.42
CA LEU A 249 6.07 -10.95 -1.46
C LEU A 249 5.58 -10.44 -0.10
N HIS A 250 5.86 -11.21 0.98
CA HIS A 250 5.58 -10.80 2.35
C HIS A 250 6.64 -11.34 3.30
N SER A 251 7.06 -10.51 4.28
CA SER A 251 7.99 -10.97 5.32
C SER A 251 7.25 -11.51 6.54
N THR A 252 7.71 -12.63 7.09
CA THR A 252 7.06 -13.27 8.25
C THR A 252 7.16 -12.46 9.53
N ASP A 253 8.10 -11.51 9.59
CA ASP A 253 8.33 -10.62 10.72
C ASP A 253 7.81 -9.19 10.49
N ASP A 254 6.96 -9.00 9.47
CA ASP A 254 6.25 -7.74 9.24
C ASP A 254 5.38 -7.40 10.46
N LYS A 255 5.71 -6.27 11.13
CA LYS A 255 5.01 -5.80 12.34
C LYS A 255 3.87 -4.84 12.01
N THR A 256 3.80 -4.35 10.77
CA THR A 256 2.76 -3.45 10.31
C THR A 256 1.55 -4.25 9.81
N ILE A 257 1.79 -5.25 8.97
CA ILE A 257 0.74 -6.13 8.45
C ILE A 257 1.09 -7.56 8.85
N SER A 258 0.33 -8.12 9.78
CA SER A 258 0.54 -9.52 10.17
C SER A 258 0.32 -10.46 8.99
N LEU A 259 1.05 -11.56 8.96
CA LEU A 259 0.92 -12.57 7.91
C LEU A 259 -0.55 -13.03 7.75
N LYS A 260 -1.30 -13.11 8.84
CA LYS A 260 -2.72 -13.49 8.84
C LYS A 260 -3.58 -12.55 7.99
N ASN A 261 -3.32 -11.25 8.03
CA ASN A 261 -4.10 -10.23 7.32
C ASN A 261 -3.47 -9.87 5.95
N SER A 262 -2.33 -10.47 5.60
CA SER A 262 -1.65 -10.22 4.34
C SER A 262 -2.41 -10.80 3.14
N VAL A 263 -2.14 -10.26 1.95
CA VAL A 263 -2.57 -10.84 0.68
C VAL A 263 -2.05 -12.26 0.55
N LEU A 264 -0.77 -12.49 0.90
CA LEU A 264 -0.10 -13.78 0.75
C LEU A 264 -0.83 -14.93 1.46
N ALA A 265 -1.38 -14.68 2.66
CA ALA A 265 -2.07 -15.70 3.44
C ALA A 265 -3.54 -15.92 3.03
N ASN A 266 -4.13 -14.98 2.26
CA ASN A 266 -5.55 -14.98 1.95
C ASN A 266 -5.86 -15.30 0.47
N VAL A 267 -4.85 -15.37 -0.39
CA VAL A 267 -5.04 -15.66 -1.81
C VAL A 267 -5.03 -17.18 -2.07
N GLU A 268 -5.92 -17.66 -2.93
CA GLU A 268 -5.92 -19.04 -3.41
C GLU A 268 -4.86 -19.23 -4.50
N LYS A 269 -3.97 -20.22 -4.31
CA LYS A 269 -2.90 -20.53 -5.27
C LYS A 269 -3.46 -21.04 -6.59
N ASN A 270 -2.91 -20.52 -7.68
CA ASN A 270 -3.10 -21.05 -9.04
C ASN A 270 -1.84 -20.79 -9.88
N ASP A 271 -1.81 -21.25 -11.13
CA ASP A 271 -0.63 -21.17 -12.02
C ASP A 271 -0.20 -19.74 -12.36
N ASN A 272 -1.07 -18.75 -12.13
CA ASN A 272 -0.77 -17.33 -12.34
C ASN A 272 -0.27 -16.61 -11.08
N ILE A 273 -0.08 -17.34 -9.95
CA ILE A 273 0.31 -16.74 -8.68
C ILE A 273 1.60 -17.37 -8.15
N THR A 274 2.61 -16.54 -7.98
CA THR A 274 3.86 -16.90 -7.29
C THR A 274 3.87 -16.23 -5.93
N LEU A 275 4.07 -17.01 -4.86
CA LEU A 275 4.15 -16.54 -3.48
C LEU A 275 5.59 -16.63 -2.98
N ILE A 276 6.10 -15.54 -2.43
CA ILE A 276 7.43 -15.47 -1.82
C ILE A 276 7.28 -15.01 -0.39
N THR A 277 7.91 -15.76 0.51
CA THR A 277 7.94 -15.45 1.92
C THR A 277 9.39 -15.21 2.33
N GLU A 278 9.65 -14.01 2.85
CA GLU A 278 10.95 -13.61 3.37
C GLU A 278 10.97 -13.66 4.91
N LYS A 279 12.18 -13.64 5.48
CA LYS A 279 12.40 -13.54 6.93
C LYS A 279 13.36 -12.38 7.20
N ASN A 280 13.15 -11.69 8.33
CA ASN A 280 14.00 -10.59 8.77
C ASN A 280 14.05 -9.38 7.82
N LYS A 281 13.04 -9.24 6.95
CA LYS A 281 12.91 -8.12 6.00
C LYS A 281 11.93 -7.04 6.48
N GLY A 282 11.09 -7.36 7.47
CA GLY A 282 10.06 -6.44 7.98
C GLY A 282 9.06 -5.99 6.92
N HIS A 283 8.49 -4.80 7.10
CA HIS A 283 7.46 -4.26 6.22
C HIS A 283 8.00 -3.80 4.85
N ASN A 284 9.21 -3.18 4.83
CA ASN A 284 9.89 -2.73 3.61
C ASN A 284 10.80 -3.84 3.08
N SER A 285 10.22 -4.95 2.65
CA SER A 285 10.94 -6.18 2.35
C SER A 285 11.90 -6.10 1.15
N LEU A 286 11.89 -5.02 0.37
CA LEU A 286 12.86 -4.77 -0.70
C LEU A 286 14.13 -4.05 -0.25
N ASP A 287 14.22 -3.60 0.99
CA ASP A 287 15.43 -3.04 1.54
C ASP A 287 16.55 -4.11 1.58
N SER A 288 17.78 -3.70 1.29
CA SER A 288 18.95 -4.57 1.51
C SER A 288 19.15 -4.82 3.02
N ASP A 289 19.84 -5.90 3.36
CA ASP A 289 20.20 -6.19 4.77
C ASP A 289 21.03 -5.05 5.39
N ARG A 290 21.82 -4.35 4.57
CA ARG A 290 22.59 -3.18 4.99
C ARG A 290 21.67 -2.01 5.31
N ALA A 291 20.69 -1.73 4.44
CA ALA A 291 19.69 -0.68 4.68
C ALA A 291 18.86 -0.95 5.94
N ILE A 292 18.41 -2.20 6.14
CA ILE A 292 17.64 -2.61 7.32
C ILE A 292 18.44 -2.36 8.61
N LYS A 293 19.71 -2.79 8.64
CA LYS A 293 20.59 -2.57 9.79
C LYS A 293 20.84 -1.07 10.04
N TYR A 294 21.06 -0.31 8.98
CA TYR A 294 21.29 1.13 9.06
C TYR A 294 20.06 1.89 9.57
N LYS A 295 18.87 1.57 9.07
CA LYS A 295 17.59 2.13 9.57
C LYS A 295 17.40 1.84 11.06
N ALA A 296 17.69 0.62 11.50
CA ALA A 296 17.63 0.24 12.93
C ALA A 296 18.64 1.01 13.79
N GLN A 297 19.85 1.29 13.27
CA GLN A 297 20.85 2.14 13.95
C GLN A 297 20.38 3.58 14.07
N LEU A 298 19.76 4.15 13.04
CA LEU A 298 19.18 5.51 13.08
C LEU A 298 18.02 5.60 14.07
N ASP A 299 17.17 4.58 14.15
CA ASP A 299 16.09 4.51 15.15
C ASP A 299 16.67 4.46 16.58
N THR A 300 17.69 3.65 16.81
CA THR A 300 18.41 3.59 18.08
C THR A 300 19.06 4.93 18.42
N LEU A 301 19.69 5.58 17.45
CA LEU A 301 20.27 6.92 17.62
C LEU A 301 19.19 7.94 18.02
N PHE A 302 18.04 7.93 17.35
CA PHE A 302 16.93 8.81 17.69
C PHE A 302 16.42 8.56 19.11
N GLU A 303 16.28 7.31 19.49
CA GLU A 303 15.81 6.92 20.83
C GLU A 303 16.80 7.28 21.94
N THR A 304 18.09 7.23 21.68
CA THR A 304 19.12 7.61 22.64
C THR A 304 19.34 9.11 22.71
N THR A 305 19.16 9.82 21.59
CA THR A 305 19.33 11.28 21.53
C THR A 305 18.18 12.03 22.20
N TYR A 306 16.94 11.54 22.03
CA TYR A 306 15.75 12.24 22.53
C TYR A 306 15.05 11.45 23.64
N PRO A 307 14.80 12.07 24.82
CA PRO A 307 13.94 11.50 25.86
C PRO A 307 12.53 11.22 25.30
N LYS A 308 11.85 10.21 25.85
CA LYS A 308 10.55 9.72 25.34
C LYS A 308 9.52 10.83 25.06
N LYS A 309 9.46 11.89 25.91
CA LYS A 309 8.57 13.05 25.73
C LYS A 309 8.94 13.96 24.55
N GLN A 310 10.19 13.89 24.06
CA GLN A 310 10.71 14.70 22.95
C GLN A 310 10.82 13.91 21.64
N ARG A 311 10.41 12.65 21.59
CA ARG A 311 10.40 11.82 20.38
C ARG A 311 9.22 12.21 19.50
N THR A 312 9.34 13.39 18.89
CA THR A 312 8.35 13.94 17.95
C THR A 312 8.78 13.67 16.51
N ASN A 313 7.83 13.69 15.58
CA ASN A 313 8.13 13.60 14.14
C ASN A 313 9.05 14.75 13.69
N LYS A 314 8.95 15.93 14.29
CA LYS A 314 9.83 17.07 14.00
C LYS A 314 11.29 16.73 14.36
N ASN A 315 11.55 16.31 15.61
CA ASN A 315 12.89 15.98 16.06
C ASN A 315 13.49 14.79 15.29
N ARG A 316 12.66 13.81 14.90
CA ARG A 316 13.11 12.70 14.04
C ARG A 316 13.55 13.21 12.67
N ARG A 317 12.77 14.10 12.05
CA ARG A 317 13.12 14.71 10.76
C ARG A 317 14.42 15.50 10.83
N GLU A 318 14.57 16.34 11.86
CA GLU A 318 15.80 17.13 12.06
C GLU A 318 17.03 16.22 12.17
N LEU A 319 16.98 15.20 13.03
CA LEU A 319 18.07 14.24 13.17
C LEU A 319 18.37 13.50 11.86
N PHE A 320 17.34 13.03 11.17
CA PHE A 320 17.51 12.26 9.95
C PHE A 320 18.03 13.13 8.79
N SER A 321 17.61 14.41 8.70
CA SER A 321 18.14 15.34 7.69
C SER A 321 19.65 15.57 7.81
N GLU A 322 20.20 15.49 9.04
CA GLU A 322 21.62 15.68 9.31
C GLU A 322 22.46 14.39 9.18
N LYS A 323 21.87 13.24 9.50
CA LYS A 323 22.61 11.99 9.72
C LYS A 323 22.39 10.93 8.67
N VAL A 324 21.35 11.05 7.82
CA VAL A 324 21.04 10.00 6.85
C VAL A 324 21.99 10.00 5.66
N ASP A 325 22.68 8.88 5.49
CA ASP A 325 23.29 8.51 4.23
C ASP A 325 22.22 7.90 3.32
N LYS A 326 21.75 8.68 2.33
CA LYS A 326 20.69 8.28 1.42
C LYS A 326 21.05 7.05 0.59
N GLN A 327 22.34 6.86 0.25
CA GLN A 327 22.77 5.71 -0.55
C GLN A 327 22.58 4.40 0.21
N ILE A 328 22.83 4.41 1.53
CA ILE A 328 22.60 3.23 2.38
C ILE A 328 21.12 3.10 2.74
N TYR A 329 20.48 4.21 3.09
CA TYR A 329 19.08 4.20 3.56
C TYR A 329 18.13 3.65 2.51
N TYR A 330 18.37 3.94 1.23
CA TYR A 330 17.57 3.53 0.08
C TYR A 330 18.20 2.40 -0.75
N GLU A 331 19.14 1.66 -0.17
CA GLU A 331 19.76 0.52 -0.84
C GLU A 331 18.78 -0.65 -0.94
N LEU A 332 18.48 -1.05 -2.17
CA LEU A 332 17.56 -2.15 -2.47
C LEU A 332 18.26 -3.52 -2.45
N ASP A 333 17.50 -4.56 -2.10
CA ASP A 333 17.93 -5.95 -2.27
C ASP A 333 18.01 -6.31 -3.76
N GLY A 334 19.23 -6.39 -4.28
CA GLY A 334 19.47 -6.63 -5.69
C GLY A 334 18.94 -7.98 -6.19
N LYS A 335 18.85 -9.01 -5.34
CA LYS A 335 18.30 -10.33 -5.70
C LYS A 335 16.78 -10.24 -5.86
N LEU A 336 16.08 -9.63 -4.90
CA LEU A 336 14.64 -9.45 -4.97
C LEU A 336 14.25 -8.53 -6.13
N MET A 337 14.97 -7.44 -6.34
CA MET A 337 14.72 -6.54 -7.47
C MET A 337 14.93 -7.24 -8.82
N LYS A 338 15.98 -8.08 -8.93
CA LYS A 338 16.19 -8.89 -10.14
C LYS A 338 15.06 -9.89 -10.35
N LEU A 339 14.62 -10.55 -9.29
CA LEU A 339 13.51 -11.51 -9.35
C LEU A 339 12.22 -10.86 -9.87
N ILE A 340 11.91 -9.63 -9.43
CA ILE A 340 10.73 -8.88 -9.91
C ILE A 340 10.88 -8.50 -11.38
N ALA A 341 12.08 -8.07 -11.79
CA ALA A 341 12.36 -7.75 -13.20
C ALA A 341 12.21 -8.99 -14.09
N ASP A 342 12.79 -10.13 -13.70
CA ASP A 342 12.67 -11.41 -14.41
C ASP A 342 11.20 -11.86 -14.49
N PHE A 343 10.41 -11.62 -13.44
CA PHE A 343 8.98 -11.91 -13.43
C PHE A 343 8.22 -11.08 -14.47
N TYR A 344 8.46 -9.77 -14.57
CA TYR A 344 7.82 -8.93 -15.58
C TYR A 344 8.23 -9.33 -17.01
N GLU A 345 9.51 -9.62 -17.24
CA GLU A 345 10.01 -10.06 -18.56
C GLU A 345 9.41 -11.40 -18.98
N THR A 346 9.26 -12.32 -18.04
CA THR A 346 8.64 -13.64 -18.27
C THR A 346 7.15 -13.50 -18.62
N ALA A 347 6.44 -12.62 -17.90
CA ALA A 347 5.05 -12.34 -18.17
C ALA A 347 4.83 -11.74 -19.58
N GLN A 348 5.77 -10.93 -20.06
CA GLN A 348 5.74 -10.37 -21.41
C GLN A 348 5.93 -11.45 -22.49
N SER A 349 6.84 -12.39 -22.27
CA SER A 349 7.18 -13.43 -23.24
C SER A 349 6.21 -14.62 -23.27
N GLY A 350 5.23 -14.67 -22.37
CA GLY A 350 4.29 -15.80 -22.23
C GLY A 350 4.93 -17.08 -21.67
N LYS A 351 6.19 -17.05 -21.22
CA LYS A 351 6.90 -18.20 -20.65
C LYS A 351 6.46 -18.45 -19.20
N GLY A 352 6.67 -19.68 -18.71
CA GLY A 352 6.48 -20.00 -17.30
C GLY A 352 7.54 -19.31 -16.43
N PHE A 353 7.13 -18.70 -15.31
CA PHE A 353 8.05 -18.15 -14.31
C PHE A 353 8.35 -19.20 -13.23
N SER A 354 9.64 -19.39 -12.90
CA SER A 354 10.08 -20.27 -11.80
C SER A 354 10.88 -19.44 -10.80
N SER A 355 10.46 -19.46 -9.54
CA SER A 355 11.14 -18.79 -8.43
C SER A 355 12.38 -19.55 -7.91
N THR A 356 12.72 -20.71 -8.48
CA THR A 356 13.77 -21.61 -7.96
C THR A 356 15.21 -21.11 -8.17
N GLY A 357 15.41 -19.88 -8.63
CA GLY A 357 16.75 -19.29 -8.82
C GLY A 357 17.35 -18.56 -7.60
N SER A 358 16.66 -18.43 -6.46
CA SER A 358 17.13 -17.63 -5.32
C SER A 358 17.01 -18.26 -3.92
N ALA A 359 16.50 -19.48 -3.80
CA ALA A 359 16.60 -20.22 -2.54
C ALA A 359 18.00 -20.84 -2.44
N GLY A 360 18.79 -20.37 -1.47
CA GLY A 360 20.12 -20.89 -1.20
C GLY A 360 20.09 -22.42 -1.08
N GLU A 361 21.03 -23.09 -1.75
CA GLU A 361 21.39 -24.45 -1.45
C GLU A 361 21.75 -24.55 0.04
N GLU A 362 20.90 -25.21 0.83
CA GLU A 362 21.30 -25.71 2.11
C GLU A 362 22.34 -26.78 1.83
N GLU A 363 23.62 -26.47 2.04
CA GLU A 363 24.67 -27.45 2.18
C GLU A 363 24.28 -28.49 3.24
N LYS A 364 23.94 -29.68 2.76
CA LYS A 364 23.96 -30.87 3.58
C LYS A 364 25.41 -31.31 3.74
N SER A 365 25.96 -31.09 4.91
CA SER A 365 27.09 -31.85 5.41
C SER A 365 26.94 -32.10 6.90
#